data_9c487f5de29c65d46ae92dc9d1e7d932
#
_entry.id   9c487f5de29c65d46ae92dc9d1e7d932
#
_cell.length_a   1.000
_cell.length_b   1.000
_cell.length_c   1.000
_cell.angle_alpha   90.00
_cell.angle_beta   90.00
_cell.angle_gamma   90.00
#
_symmetry.space_group_name_H-M   'P 1'
#
loop_
_entity.id
_entity.type
_entity.pdbx_description
1 polymer ?
#
loop_
_entity_poly.entity_id
_entity_poly.type
_entity_poly.pdbx_seq_one_letter_code
_entity_poly.pdbx_strand_id
1 'polypeptide(L)' 'MKLPTHEDWMNEKFVETVMKAKGVDRDRAVAFLEEKFRCMEDAAKKGASDKEIAEAGMPLTPQEFFALVFSNALKESCT' A
#
# COMPACT_ATOMS: atom_id res chain seq x y z
N MET A 1 -2.00 6.59 -16.31
CA MET A 1 -1.03 6.19 -15.28
C MET A 1 -0.45 4.83 -15.62
N LYS A 2 0.86 4.69 -15.50
CA LYS A 2 1.51 3.42 -15.73
C LYS A 2 1.49 2.60 -14.45
N LEU A 3 0.98 1.36 -14.55
CA LEU A 3 0.94 0.49 -13.39
C LEU A 3 2.36 0.06 -12.97
N PRO A 4 2.63 -0.04 -11.67
CA PRO A 4 3.90 -0.59 -11.22
C PRO A 4 4.01 -2.06 -11.59
N THR A 5 5.24 -2.57 -11.69
CA THR A 5 5.44 -4.01 -11.88
C THR A 5 5.15 -4.72 -10.57
N HIS A 6 4.92 -6.04 -10.65
CA HIS A 6 4.69 -6.85 -9.46
C HIS A 6 5.88 -6.76 -8.49
N GLU A 7 7.10 -6.75 -9.02
CA GLU A 7 8.30 -6.62 -8.19
C GLU A 7 8.36 -5.28 -7.47
N ASP A 8 8.04 -4.20 -8.15
CA ASP A 8 8.01 -2.86 -7.54
C ASP A 8 6.96 -2.79 -6.44
N TRP A 9 5.82 -3.44 -6.65
CA TRP A 9 4.73 -3.45 -5.68
C TRP A 9 5.08 -4.28 -4.44
N MET A 10 5.86 -5.34 -4.61
CA MET A 10 6.24 -6.26 -3.55
C MET A 10 7.61 -5.94 -2.93
N ASN A 11 8.10 -4.71 -3.04
CA ASN A 11 9.39 -4.36 -2.46
C ASN A 11 9.33 -4.41 -0.93
N GLU A 12 10.49 -4.62 -0.32
CA GLU A 12 10.62 -4.81 1.13
C GLU A 12 10.11 -3.62 1.94
N LYS A 13 10.39 -2.41 1.49
CA LYS A 13 9.94 -1.21 2.19
C LYS A 13 8.43 -1.12 2.24
N PHE A 14 7.78 -1.48 1.15
CA PHE A 14 6.31 -1.46 1.08
C PHE A 14 5.73 -2.53 1.99
N VAL A 15 6.29 -3.74 1.95
CA VAL A 15 5.87 -4.84 2.82
C VAL A 15 6.00 -4.44 4.30
N GLU A 16 7.13 -3.87 4.68
CA GLU A 16 7.35 -3.42 6.05
C GLU A 16 6.35 -2.33 6.47
N THR A 17 6.05 -1.41 5.57
CA THR A 17 5.08 -0.36 5.83
C THR A 17 3.70 -0.96 6.14
N VAL A 18 3.27 -1.94 5.35
CA VAL A 18 1.99 -2.61 5.57
C VAL A 18 2.00 -3.40 6.88
N MET A 19 3.09 -4.10 7.16
CA MET A 19 3.24 -4.83 8.43
C MET A 19 3.05 -3.92 9.63
N LYS A 20 3.70 -2.77 9.62
CA LYS A 20 3.62 -1.80 10.71
C LYS A 20 2.24 -1.16 10.82
N ALA A 21 1.68 -0.76 9.70
CA ALA A 21 0.40 -0.05 9.68
C ALA A 21 -0.76 -0.94 10.09
N LYS A 22 -0.71 -2.22 9.73
CA LYS A 22 -1.80 -3.17 9.99
C LYS A 22 -1.52 -4.11 11.16
N GLY A 23 -0.30 -4.13 11.68
CA GLY A 23 0.07 -5.01 12.77
C GLY A 23 0.01 -6.48 12.40
N VAL A 24 0.42 -6.81 11.18
CA VAL A 24 0.39 -8.18 10.66
C VAL A 24 1.80 -8.67 10.36
N ASP A 25 1.96 -9.98 10.18
CA ASP A 25 3.24 -10.57 9.80
C ASP A 25 3.53 -10.36 8.32
N ARG A 26 4.73 -10.75 7.90
CA ARG A 26 5.18 -10.58 6.51
C ARG A 26 4.29 -11.32 5.52
N ASP A 27 3.93 -12.57 5.83
CA ASP A 27 3.12 -13.39 4.93
C ASP A 27 1.75 -12.76 4.67
N ARG A 28 1.13 -12.23 5.72
CA ARG A 28 -0.16 -11.54 5.58
C ARG A 28 -0.01 -10.22 4.83
N ALA A 29 1.06 -9.48 5.09
CA ALA A 29 1.32 -8.23 4.38
C ALA A 29 1.49 -8.49 2.89
N VAL A 30 2.26 -9.52 2.52
CA VAL A 30 2.47 -9.90 1.12
C VAL A 30 1.15 -10.31 0.46
N ALA A 31 0.37 -11.14 1.14
CA ALA A 31 -0.93 -11.58 0.62
C ALA A 31 -1.88 -10.39 0.40
N PHE A 32 -1.88 -9.45 1.31
CA PHE A 32 -2.70 -8.24 1.21
C PHE A 32 -2.28 -7.38 0.02
N LEU A 33 -0.98 -7.20 -0.16
CA LEU A 33 -0.45 -6.43 -1.29
C LEU A 33 -0.76 -7.10 -2.63
N GLU A 34 -0.68 -8.43 -2.70
CA GLU A 34 -1.03 -9.16 -3.92
C GLU A 34 -2.50 -8.98 -4.27
N GLU A 35 -3.37 -9.05 -3.28
CA GLU A 35 -4.80 -8.82 -3.50
C GLU A 35 -5.05 -7.42 -4.04
N LYS A 36 -4.41 -6.41 -3.45
CA LYS A 36 -4.56 -5.03 -3.90
C LYS A 36 -4.00 -4.83 -5.31
N PHE A 37 -2.91 -5.50 -5.64
CA PHE A 37 -2.36 -5.45 -6.99
C PHE A 37 -3.35 -6.01 -8.02
N ARG A 38 -4.01 -7.12 -7.70
CA ARG A 38 -5.05 -7.68 -8.57
C ARG A 38 -6.21 -6.72 -8.73
N CYS A 39 -6.61 -6.02 -7.68
CA CYS A 39 -7.66 -5.01 -7.76
C CYS A 39 -7.27 -3.88 -8.70
N MET A 40 -6.02 -3.45 -8.65
CA MET A 40 -5.49 -2.43 -9.55
C MET A 40 -5.55 -2.89 -11.01
N GLU A 41 -5.07 -4.10 -11.27
CA GLU A 41 -5.07 -4.66 -12.62
C GLU A 41 -6.50 -4.79 -13.16
N ASP A 42 -7.41 -5.27 -12.33
CA ASP A 42 -8.81 -5.43 -12.72
C ASP A 42 -9.45 -4.08 -13.04
N ALA A 43 -9.21 -3.08 -12.21
CA ALA A 43 -9.71 -1.73 -12.45
C ALA A 43 -9.18 -1.16 -13.76
N ALA A 44 -7.89 -1.38 -14.05
CA ALA A 44 -7.27 -0.94 -15.30
C ALA A 44 -7.92 -1.61 -16.52
N LYS A 45 -8.21 -2.91 -16.40
CA LYS A 45 -8.87 -3.65 -17.49
C LYS A 45 -10.28 -3.17 -17.77
N LYS A 46 -10.97 -2.69 -16.73
CA LYS A 46 -12.33 -2.14 -16.84
C LYS A 46 -12.35 -0.71 -17.37
N GLY A 47 -11.19 -0.12 -17.58
CA GLY A 47 -11.08 1.24 -18.07
C GLY A 47 -11.30 2.31 -17.02
N ALA A 48 -11.02 1.99 -15.75
CA ALA A 48 -11.14 2.95 -14.64
C ALA A 48 -10.15 4.12 -14.81
N SER A 49 -10.48 5.26 -14.20
CA SER A 49 -9.59 6.41 -14.21
C SER A 49 -8.34 6.16 -13.39
N ASP A 50 -7.29 6.95 -13.60
CA ASP A 50 -6.05 6.84 -12.83
C ASP A 50 -6.31 6.94 -11.33
N LYS A 51 -7.21 7.82 -10.92
CA LYS A 51 -7.60 7.99 -9.53
C LYS A 51 -8.24 6.72 -8.97
N GLU A 52 -9.15 6.11 -9.72
CA GLU A 52 -9.83 4.89 -9.31
C GLU A 52 -8.85 3.71 -9.20
N ILE A 53 -7.90 3.62 -10.14
CA ILE A 53 -6.87 2.60 -10.12
C ILE A 53 -5.99 2.76 -8.88
N ALA A 54 -5.58 3.98 -8.59
CA ALA A 54 -4.76 4.29 -7.41
C ALA A 54 -5.50 3.93 -6.11
N GLU A 55 -6.78 4.25 -6.02
CA GLU A 55 -7.60 3.92 -4.85
C GLU A 55 -7.76 2.42 -4.69
N ALA A 56 -7.96 1.70 -5.78
CA ALA A 56 -8.11 0.24 -5.75
C ALA A 56 -6.85 -0.45 -5.27
N GLY A 57 -5.68 0.12 -5.57
CA GLY A 57 -4.39 -0.44 -5.16
C GLY A 57 -3.91 0.01 -3.79
N MET A 58 -4.58 0.95 -3.15
CA MET A 58 -4.14 1.50 -1.87
C MET A 58 -4.25 0.45 -0.77
N PRO A 59 -3.13 -0.03 -0.21
CA PRO A 59 -3.17 -1.06 0.83
C PRO A 59 -3.52 -0.53 2.21
N LEU A 60 -3.47 0.78 2.40
CA LEU A 60 -3.75 1.42 3.68
C LEU A 60 -4.98 2.30 3.57
N THR A 61 -5.79 2.34 4.62
CA THR A 61 -6.85 3.33 4.72
C THR A 61 -6.24 4.72 4.94
N PRO A 62 -6.95 5.81 4.63
CA PRO A 62 -6.44 7.15 4.94
C PRO A 62 -6.07 7.33 6.41
N GLN A 63 -6.83 6.73 7.32
CA GLN A 63 -6.54 6.79 8.75
C GLN A 63 -5.25 6.06 9.11
N GLU A 64 -5.03 4.87 8.53
CA GLU A 64 -3.81 4.11 8.76
C GLU A 64 -2.58 4.84 8.21
N PHE A 65 -2.70 5.41 7.02
CA PHE A 65 -1.64 6.18 6.41
C PHE A 65 -1.30 7.41 7.25
N PHE A 66 -2.30 8.14 7.70
CA PHE A 66 -2.11 9.32 8.53
C PHE A 66 -1.43 8.96 9.85
N ALA A 67 -1.87 7.89 10.49
CA ALA A 67 -1.27 7.43 11.76
C ALA A 67 0.21 7.06 11.58
N LEU A 68 0.56 6.43 10.46
CA LEU A 68 1.93 6.06 10.17
C LEU A 68 2.82 7.29 9.98
N VAL A 69 2.34 8.27 9.20
CA VAL A 69 3.06 9.51 8.96
C VAL A 69 3.24 10.30 10.27
N PHE A 70 2.20 10.37 11.06
CA PHE A 70 2.23 11.07 12.35
C PHE A 70 3.22 10.42 13.31
N SER A 71 3.23 9.08 13.38
CA SER A 71 4.16 8.34 14.21
C SER A 71 5.62 8.58 13.81
N ASN A 72 5.89 8.60 12.51
CA ASN A 72 7.23 8.89 12.00
C ASN A 72 7.67 10.31 12.33
N ALA A 73 6.77 11.27 12.21
CA ALA A 73 7.04 12.67 12.55
C ALA A 73 7.38 12.82 14.04
N LEU A 74 6.67 12.11 14.92
CA LEU A 74 6.94 12.13 16.34
C LEU A 74 8.31 11.54 16.66
N LYS A 75 8.70 10.45 15.99
CA LYS A 75 10.01 9.84 16.17
C LYS A 75 11.13 10.78 15.78
N GLU A 76 10.96 11.49 14.67
CA GLU A 76 11.94 12.47 14.23
C GLU A 76 12.04 13.64 15.18
N SER A 77 10.93 14.05 15.77
CA SER A 77 10.91 15.16 16.73
C SER A 77 11.58 14.81 18.05
N CYS A 78 11.63 13.53 18.40
CA CYS A 78 12.23 13.07 19.66
C CYS A 78 13.74 12.87 19.60
N THR A 79 14.31 13.02 18.43
CA THR A 79 15.76 12.92 18.24
C THR A 79 16.38 14.30 18.15
#